data_7195fcb4b5dc1bff62170c5c8c3550e9
#
_entry.id   7195fcb4b5dc1bff62170c5c8c3550e9
#
_cell.length_a   1.000
_cell.length_b   1.000
_cell.length_c   1.000
_cell.angle_alpha   90.00
_cell.angle_beta   90.00
_cell.angle_gamma   90.00
#
_symmetry.space_group_name_H-M   'P 1'
#
loop_
_entity.id
_entity.type
_entity.pdbx_description
1 polymer ?
#
loop_
_entity_poly.entity_id
_entity_poly.type
_entity_poly.pdbx_seq_one_letter_code
_entity_poly.pdbx_strand_id
1 'polypeptide(L)'
;MSTCYNNVNIITTNYDRYIEYCCDICGVKIDNRFDGLYLKTLNNDELKKKDVVNLLKVHGSLDTFHSIETKENICIPLQYKIPNGFIPEIVTPGSNKYQTILTTDTYVNIFTKSNEIINNAKCYLCIGYGFNDSQIQQNILRNIAMGKPIVVVTKKLSDAALSLINNKAQRYIVLIEAPQNKTRVIIDKQEYEIDGEYWKLENFLEII
;
A
#
# COMPACT_ATOMS: atom_id res chain seq x y z
N MET A 1 -0.80 -17.39 -21.17
CA MET A 1 0.11 -16.27 -21.42
C MET A 1 0.90 -16.02 -20.12
N SER A 2 2.22 -16.15 -20.16
CA SER A 2 3.07 -15.82 -18.99
C SER A 2 3.14 -14.31 -18.91
N THR A 3 2.39 -13.73 -17.97
CA THR A 3 2.51 -12.31 -17.64
C THR A 3 3.79 -12.12 -16.83
N CYS A 4 4.84 -11.60 -17.45
CA CYS A 4 6.05 -11.19 -16.74
C CYS A 4 5.71 -9.97 -15.88
N TYR A 5 5.59 -10.16 -14.58
CA TYR A 5 5.43 -9.06 -13.61
C TYR A 5 6.79 -8.43 -13.34
N ASN A 6 7.16 -7.44 -14.15
CA ASN A 6 8.38 -6.68 -13.90
C ASN A 6 8.11 -5.58 -12.86
N ASN A 7 8.66 -5.74 -11.65
CA ASN A 7 8.69 -4.71 -10.61
C ASN A 7 7.32 -4.18 -10.14
N VAL A 8 6.37 -5.07 -9.86
CA VAL A 8 5.13 -4.66 -9.19
C VAL A 8 5.40 -4.56 -7.69
N ASN A 9 5.17 -3.37 -7.14
CA ASN A 9 5.31 -3.12 -5.73
C ASN A 9 4.00 -2.57 -5.18
N ILE A 10 3.51 -3.17 -4.11
CA ILE A 10 2.30 -2.75 -3.41
C ILE A 10 2.69 -2.31 -2.01
N ILE A 11 2.34 -1.08 -1.67
CA ILE A 11 2.48 -0.53 -0.32
C ILE A 11 1.08 -0.32 0.21
N THR A 12 0.77 -0.88 1.36
CA THR A 12 -0.57 -0.76 1.96
C THR A 12 -0.51 -0.42 3.44
N THR A 13 -1.50 0.36 3.87
CA THR A 13 -1.75 0.67 5.28
C THR A 13 -2.78 -0.28 5.92
N ASN A 14 -3.34 -1.21 5.12
CA ASN A 14 -4.32 -2.19 5.58
C ASN A 14 -3.64 -3.35 6.31
N TYR A 15 -4.29 -3.86 7.34
CA TYR A 15 -3.82 -5.02 8.13
C TYR A 15 -4.32 -6.35 7.61
N ASP A 16 -5.40 -6.36 6.79
CA ASP A 16 -6.04 -7.56 6.25
C ASP A 16 -5.10 -8.33 5.32
N ARG A 17 -5.53 -9.53 4.93
CA ARG A 17 -4.76 -10.43 4.07
C ARG A 17 -5.41 -10.68 2.71
N TYR A 18 -6.23 -9.76 2.26
CA TYR A 18 -6.93 -9.92 0.97
C TYR A 18 -5.98 -9.96 -0.22
N ILE A 19 -4.93 -9.13 -0.21
CA ILE A 19 -3.95 -9.10 -1.30
C ILE A 19 -3.22 -10.44 -1.39
N GLU A 20 -2.75 -10.97 -0.26
CA GLU A 20 -2.09 -12.27 -0.20
C GLU A 20 -3.01 -13.38 -0.69
N TYR A 21 -4.25 -13.39 -0.21
CA TYR A 21 -5.25 -14.37 -0.61
C TYR A 21 -5.56 -14.32 -2.11
N CYS A 22 -5.74 -13.15 -2.69
CA CYS A 22 -5.94 -12.97 -4.11
C CYS A 22 -4.72 -13.43 -4.93
N CYS A 23 -3.51 -13.11 -4.47
CA CYS A 23 -2.29 -13.55 -5.13
C CYS A 23 -2.17 -15.07 -5.13
N ASP A 24 -2.47 -15.73 -4.01
CA ASP A 24 -2.46 -17.20 -3.92
C ASP A 24 -3.45 -17.85 -4.89
N ILE A 25 -4.70 -17.34 -4.98
CA ILE A 25 -5.70 -17.83 -5.92
C ILE A 25 -5.24 -17.67 -7.36
N CYS A 26 -4.59 -16.56 -7.69
CA CYS A 26 -4.12 -16.24 -9.03
C CYS A 26 -2.75 -16.86 -9.36
N GLY A 27 -2.14 -17.61 -8.45
CA GLY A 27 -0.80 -18.16 -8.62
C GLY A 27 0.30 -17.13 -8.73
N VAL A 28 0.07 -15.92 -8.20
CA VAL A 28 1.03 -14.81 -8.19
C VAL A 28 1.93 -14.93 -6.95
N LYS A 29 3.23 -14.98 -7.17
CA LYS A 29 4.22 -15.01 -6.07
C LYS A 29 4.32 -13.63 -5.44
N ILE A 30 4.30 -13.60 -4.10
CA ILE A 30 4.52 -12.38 -3.33
C ILE A 30 5.76 -12.49 -2.44
N ASP A 31 6.38 -11.35 -2.18
CA ASP A 31 7.37 -11.14 -1.13
C ASP A 31 6.77 -10.12 -0.15
N ASN A 32 6.35 -10.61 1.01
CA ASN A 32 5.84 -9.78 2.10
C ASN A 32 6.89 -9.49 3.18
N ARG A 33 8.15 -9.69 2.86
CA ARG A 33 9.33 -9.53 3.72
C ARG A 33 9.48 -10.59 4.81
N PHE A 34 8.69 -11.64 4.82
CA PHE A 34 8.81 -12.73 5.78
C PHE A 34 9.03 -14.06 5.05
N ASP A 35 10.13 -14.73 5.35
CA ASP A 35 10.51 -16.02 4.76
C ASP A 35 10.51 -17.14 5.79
N GLY A 36 10.12 -18.33 5.37
CA GLY A 36 10.02 -19.54 6.18
C GLY A 36 8.84 -20.39 5.76
N LEU A 37 8.75 -21.61 6.30
CA LEU A 37 7.64 -22.51 5.98
C LEU A 37 6.38 -22.18 6.80
N TYR A 38 6.49 -22.32 8.11
CA TYR A 38 5.37 -22.14 9.04
C TYR A 38 5.54 -20.91 9.92
N LEU A 39 6.65 -20.84 10.64
CA LEU A 39 7.09 -19.63 11.31
C LEU A 39 8.00 -18.89 10.35
N LYS A 40 7.57 -17.72 9.91
CA LYS A 40 8.32 -16.90 8.98
C LYS A 40 9.00 -15.78 9.75
N THR A 41 10.26 -15.54 9.49
CA THR A 41 11.04 -14.46 10.09
C THR A 41 11.25 -13.33 9.08
N LEU A 42 11.53 -12.13 9.58
CA LEU A 42 11.79 -10.97 8.73
C LEU A 42 13.02 -11.21 7.85
N ASN A 43 12.84 -11.02 6.56
CA ASN A 43 13.91 -11.06 5.58
C ASN A 43 14.45 -9.65 5.33
N ASN A 44 15.73 -9.46 5.57
CA ASN A 44 16.41 -8.17 5.36
C ASN A 44 17.07 -8.05 3.97
N ASP A 45 16.91 -9.03 3.09
CA ASP A 45 17.46 -9.02 1.75
C ASP A 45 16.91 -7.86 0.89
N GLU A 46 17.54 -7.66 -0.27
CA GLU A 46 17.02 -6.71 -1.25
C GLU A 46 15.66 -7.14 -1.81
N LEU A 47 14.87 -6.15 -2.23
CA LEU A 47 13.57 -6.39 -2.85
C LEU A 47 13.72 -7.23 -4.13
N LYS A 48 12.86 -8.22 -4.29
CA LYS A 48 12.83 -9.05 -5.49
C LYS A 48 12.36 -8.22 -6.70
N LYS A 49 13.06 -8.37 -7.82
CA LYS A 49 12.86 -7.50 -8.99
C LYS A 49 12.13 -8.18 -10.15
N LYS A 50 11.89 -9.48 -10.08
CA LYS A 50 11.33 -10.21 -11.20
C LYS A 50 10.39 -11.33 -10.74
N ASP A 51 9.27 -11.46 -11.43
CA ASP A 51 8.26 -12.52 -11.24
C ASP A 51 7.70 -12.64 -9.81
N VAL A 52 7.77 -11.57 -9.04
CA VAL A 52 7.28 -11.48 -7.67
C VAL A 52 6.68 -10.10 -7.43
N VAL A 53 5.56 -10.03 -6.75
CA VAL A 53 4.96 -8.80 -6.24
C VAL A 53 5.54 -8.53 -4.84
N ASN A 54 6.21 -7.40 -4.66
CA ASN A 54 6.64 -6.97 -3.33
C ASN A 54 5.45 -6.32 -2.62
N LEU A 55 5.03 -6.90 -1.50
CA LEU A 55 3.93 -6.41 -0.68
C LEU A 55 4.45 -5.89 0.65
N LEU A 56 4.41 -4.57 0.83
CA LEU A 56 4.89 -3.92 2.04
C LEU A 56 3.72 -3.37 2.85
N LYS A 57 3.49 -3.95 4.03
CA LYS A 57 2.46 -3.55 4.98
C LYS A 57 3.07 -2.66 6.05
N VAL A 58 2.98 -1.36 5.83
CA VAL A 58 3.68 -0.35 6.66
C VAL A 58 3.10 -0.17 8.06
N HIS A 59 1.95 -0.74 8.32
CA HIS A 59 1.29 -0.72 9.64
C HIS A 59 1.15 -2.11 10.25
N GLY A 60 1.87 -3.10 9.73
CA GLY A 60 1.77 -4.50 10.16
C GLY A 60 0.65 -5.28 9.48
N SER A 61 0.46 -6.49 9.94
CA SER A 61 -0.52 -7.43 9.40
C SER A 61 -1.17 -8.24 10.53
N LEU A 62 -2.37 -8.75 10.29
CA LEU A 62 -3.10 -9.60 11.26
C LEU A 62 -2.35 -10.89 11.63
N ASP A 63 -1.34 -11.27 10.87
CA ASP A 63 -0.52 -12.46 11.10
C ASP A 63 0.93 -12.14 11.51
N THR A 64 1.23 -10.87 11.82
CA THR A 64 2.55 -10.44 12.29
C THR A 64 2.54 -10.26 13.81
N PHE A 65 3.52 -10.89 14.48
CA PHE A 65 3.64 -10.91 15.93
C PHE A 65 5.08 -10.66 16.36
N HIS A 66 5.22 -10.08 17.54
CA HIS A 66 6.48 -9.99 18.26
C HIS A 66 6.57 -11.11 19.30
N SER A 67 7.63 -11.91 19.25
CA SER A 67 7.91 -12.94 20.25
C SER A 67 8.49 -12.31 21.51
N ILE A 68 7.85 -12.54 22.65
CA ILE A 68 8.35 -12.05 23.96
C ILE A 68 9.66 -12.73 24.33
N GLU A 69 9.84 -13.99 23.94
CA GLU A 69 11.01 -14.80 24.28
C GLU A 69 12.21 -14.46 23.39
N THR A 70 12.05 -14.58 22.06
CA THR A 70 13.18 -14.39 21.12
C THR A 70 13.41 -12.94 20.74
N LYS A 71 12.47 -12.03 21.05
CA LYS A 71 12.48 -10.62 20.64
C LYS A 71 12.44 -10.41 19.12
N GLU A 72 12.10 -11.44 18.39
CA GLU A 72 11.99 -11.39 16.93
C GLU A 72 10.57 -11.13 16.48
N ASN A 73 10.46 -10.52 15.33
CA ASN A 73 9.19 -10.36 14.64
C ASN A 73 8.99 -11.51 13.67
N ILE A 74 7.86 -12.17 13.82
CA ILE A 74 7.51 -13.36 13.05
C ILE A 74 6.14 -13.18 12.40
N CYS A 75 5.97 -13.83 11.27
CA CYS A 75 4.67 -14.00 10.65
C CYS A 75 4.25 -15.47 10.83
N ILE A 76 3.08 -15.68 11.43
CA ILE A 76 2.47 -16.99 11.62
C ILE A 76 1.10 -17.01 10.98
N PRO A 77 0.60 -18.17 10.54
CA PRO A 77 -0.76 -18.27 9.99
C PRO A 77 -1.79 -17.66 10.95
N LEU A 78 -2.81 -17.01 10.39
CA LEU A 78 -3.88 -16.38 11.16
C LEU A 78 -4.46 -17.32 12.21
N GLN A 79 -4.46 -16.90 13.45
CA GLN A 79 -4.91 -17.68 14.59
C GLN A 79 -6.25 -17.15 15.12
N TYR A 80 -7.10 -18.05 15.63
CA TYR A 80 -8.34 -17.67 16.32
C TYR A 80 -8.07 -16.91 17.62
N LYS A 81 -6.97 -17.23 18.29
CA LYS A 81 -6.49 -16.54 19.50
C LYS A 81 -5.03 -16.20 19.32
N ILE A 82 -4.61 -15.11 19.95
CA ILE A 82 -3.18 -14.77 20.03
C ILE A 82 -2.46 -15.89 20.77
N PRO A 83 -1.42 -16.50 20.19
CA PRO A 83 -0.65 -17.53 20.87
C PRO A 83 0.05 -16.98 22.13
N ASN A 84 0.19 -17.81 23.16
CA ASN A 84 0.92 -17.41 24.36
C ASN A 84 2.36 -17.04 24.02
N GLY A 85 2.88 -15.99 24.63
CA GLY A 85 4.25 -15.51 24.38
C GLY A 85 4.39 -14.61 23.15
N PHE A 86 3.28 -14.24 22.49
CA PHE A 86 3.28 -13.34 21.33
C PHE A 86 2.42 -12.11 21.55
N ILE A 87 2.86 -11.00 20.99
CA ILE A 87 2.12 -9.73 20.96
C ILE A 87 1.83 -9.39 19.50
N PRO A 88 0.57 -9.06 19.10
CA PRO A 88 0.27 -8.63 17.76
C PRO A 88 1.08 -7.38 17.40
N GLU A 89 1.66 -7.39 16.20
CA GLU A 89 2.46 -6.28 15.72
C GLU A 89 1.69 -5.47 14.69
N ILE A 90 0.84 -4.57 15.21
CA ILE A 90 0.00 -3.68 14.42
C ILE A 90 0.18 -2.25 14.91
N VAL A 91 0.44 -1.33 13.99
CA VAL A 91 0.53 0.11 14.26
C VAL A 91 -0.87 0.72 14.16
N THR A 92 -1.54 0.88 15.30
CA THR A 92 -2.88 1.49 15.33
C THR A 92 -2.82 3.00 15.07
N PRO A 93 -3.89 3.60 14.52
CA PRO A 93 -4.01 5.05 14.40
C PRO A 93 -3.94 5.72 15.78
N GLY A 94 -3.08 6.74 15.95
CA GLY A 94 -2.95 7.47 17.21
C GLY A 94 -1.63 8.20 17.36
N SER A 95 -1.46 8.91 18.48
CA SER A 95 -0.29 9.75 18.78
C SER A 95 1.02 8.97 18.93
N ASN A 96 0.96 7.70 19.32
CA ASN A 96 2.14 6.85 19.54
C ASN A 96 2.59 6.08 18.28
N LYS A 97 1.87 6.24 17.17
CA LYS A 97 2.17 5.57 15.89
C LYS A 97 3.63 5.74 15.45
N TYR A 98 4.14 6.94 15.57
CA TYR A 98 5.51 7.27 15.15
C TYR A 98 6.57 6.62 16.02
N GLN A 99 6.35 6.55 17.34
CA GLN A 99 7.29 5.90 18.25
C GLN A 99 7.39 4.41 17.96
N THR A 100 6.28 3.73 17.74
CA THR A 100 6.26 2.30 17.41
C THR A 100 7.01 2.00 16.10
N ILE A 101 6.81 2.80 15.07
CA ILE A 101 7.50 2.61 13.78
C ILE A 101 9.02 2.81 13.92
N LEU A 102 9.46 3.75 14.75
CA LEU A 102 10.88 4.07 14.90
C LEU A 102 11.62 3.13 15.86
N THR A 103 10.92 2.34 16.65
CA THR A 103 11.53 1.49 17.70
C THR A 103 11.62 0.01 17.35
N THR A 104 10.93 -0.44 16.30
CA THR A 104 10.91 -1.85 15.93
C THR A 104 11.63 -2.05 14.60
N ASP A 105 12.65 -2.91 14.56
CA ASP A 105 13.49 -3.18 13.38
C ASP A 105 12.67 -3.56 12.14
N THR A 106 11.59 -4.32 12.32
CA THR A 106 10.68 -4.71 11.24
C THR A 106 10.06 -3.51 10.56
N TYR A 107 9.49 -2.59 11.33
CA TYR A 107 8.84 -1.42 10.75
C TYR A 107 9.85 -0.48 10.11
N VAL A 108 11.02 -0.31 10.74
CA VAL A 108 12.11 0.48 10.16
C VAL A 108 12.52 -0.09 8.80
N ASN A 109 12.68 -1.41 8.70
CA ASN A 109 13.01 -2.08 7.43
C ASN A 109 11.91 -1.89 6.39
N ILE A 110 10.67 -2.27 6.69
CA ILE A 110 9.52 -2.18 5.78
C ILE A 110 9.31 -0.73 5.32
N PHE A 111 9.41 0.22 6.25
CA PHE A 111 9.23 1.64 5.95
C PHE A 111 10.37 2.19 5.06
N THR A 112 11.61 1.80 5.34
CA THR A 112 12.77 2.18 4.53
C THR A 112 12.63 1.65 3.11
N LYS A 113 12.29 0.36 2.94
CA LYS A 113 12.05 -0.25 1.63
C LYS A 113 10.85 0.37 0.91
N SER A 114 9.79 0.73 1.64
CA SER A 114 8.65 1.47 1.06
C SER A 114 9.08 2.84 0.53
N ASN A 115 9.91 3.56 1.25
CA ASN A 115 10.45 4.85 0.80
C ASN A 115 11.36 4.70 -0.43
N GLU A 116 12.18 3.64 -0.49
CA GLU A 116 12.98 3.32 -1.68
C GLU A 116 12.09 3.09 -2.90
N ILE A 117 11.01 2.29 -2.76
CA ILE A 117 10.03 2.05 -3.83
C ILE A 117 9.38 3.37 -4.26
N ILE A 118 8.86 4.17 -3.34
CA ILE A 118 8.23 5.45 -3.63
C ILE A 118 9.19 6.36 -4.39
N ASN A 119 10.43 6.45 -3.96
CA ASN A 119 11.41 7.32 -4.60
C ASN A 119 11.81 6.84 -6.01
N ASN A 120 11.87 5.54 -6.23
CA ASN A 120 12.31 4.94 -7.50
C ASN A 120 11.17 4.66 -8.49
N ALA A 121 9.90 4.68 -8.04
CA ALA A 121 8.76 4.44 -8.91
C ALA A 121 8.67 5.49 -10.03
N LYS A 122 8.26 5.06 -11.22
CA LYS A 122 8.06 5.95 -12.38
C LYS A 122 6.74 6.71 -12.30
N CYS A 123 5.73 6.10 -11.69
CA CYS A 123 4.40 6.67 -11.45
C CYS A 123 3.78 6.00 -10.22
N TYR A 124 2.70 6.56 -9.72
CA TYR A 124 1.91 6.01 -8.62
C TYR A 124 0.50 5.69 -9.09
N LEU A 125 -0.02 4.53 -8.64
CA LEU A 125 -1.44 4.22 -8.66
C LEU A 125 -1.91 4.10 -7.20
N CYS A 126 -2.75 5.02 -6.76
CA CYS A 126 -3.30 5.06 -5.42
C CYS A 126 -4.76 4.60 -5.45
N ILE A 127 -5.06 3.48 -4.80
CA ILE A 127 -6.41 2.90 -4.77
C ILE A 127 -6.95 3.00 -3.35
N GLY A 128 -8.08 3.69 -3.17
CA GLY A 128 -8.71 3.88 -1.86
C GLY A 128 -7.83 4.58 -0.81
N TYR A 129 -6.78 5.29 -1.24
CA TYR A 129 -5.84 5.94 -0.34
C TYR A 129 -6.29 7.36 0.00
N GLY A 130 -6.53 7.62 1.29
CA GLY A 130 -7.09 8.88 1.77
C GLY A 130 -6.09 10.02 1.99
N PHE A 131 -4.80 9.81 1.77
CA PHE A 131 -3.71 10.78 2.04
C PHE A 131 -3.70 11.27 3.50
N ASN A 132 -4.03 10.39 4.45
CA ASN A 132 -4.05 10.69 5.88
C ASN A 132 -2.81 10.18 6.63
N ASP A 133 -1.91 9.45 5.96
CA ASP A 133 -0.66 8.96 6.53
C ASP A 133 0.48 9.91 6.19
N SER A 134 0.80 10.79 7.14
CA SER A 134 1.80 11.85 6.93
C SER A 134 3.20 11.33 6.58
N GLN A 135 3.57 10.11 6.99
CA GLN A 135 4.92 9.58 6.73
C GLN A 135 5.08 9.14 5.28
N ILE A 136 4.15 8.32 4.77
CA ILE A 136 4.16 7.86 3.37
C ILE A 136 3.82 9.03 2.44
N GLN A 137 2.82 9.81 2.83
CA GLN A 137 2.33 10.95 2.07
C GLN A 137 3.42 11.96 1.74
N GLN A 138 4.33 12.31 2.68
CA GLN A 138 5.36 13.31 2.45
C GLN A 138 6.25 12.99 1.25
N ASN A 139 6.71 11.75 1.11
CA ASN A 139 7.55 11.33 0.00
C ASN A 139 6.79 11.31 -1.33
N ILE A 140 5.53 10.84 -1.32
CA ILE A 140 4.66 10.87 -2.51
C ILE A 140 4.47 12.32 -2.96
N LEU A 141 4.09 13.23 -2.05
CA LEU A 141 3.82 14.63 -2.36
C LEU A 141 5.06 15.38 -2.87
N ARG A 142 6.22 15.10 -2.31
CA ARG A 142 7.48 15.64 -2.83
C ARG A 142 7.75 15.21 -4.27
N ASN A 143 7.57 13.93 -4.55
CA ASN A 143 7.85 13.37 -5.87
C ASN A 143 6.83 13.82 -6.94
N ILE A 144 5.55 13.92 -6.61
CA ILE A 144 4.54 14.45 -7.55
C ILE A 144 4.73 15.94 -7.81
N ALA A 145 5.23 16.70 -6.83
CA ALA A 145 5.61 18.10 -6.99
C ALA A 145 6.83 18.26 -7.95
N MET A 146 7.69 17.23 -8.04
CA MET A 146 8.79 17.17 -9.01
C MET A 146 8.38 16.60 -10.37
N GLY A 147 7.08 16.41 -10.64
CA GLY A 147 6.56 15.97 -11.93
C GLY A 147 6.30 14.48 -12.08
N LYS A 148 6.46 13.68 -11.01
CA LYS A 148 6.13 12.26 -11.06
C LYS A 148 4.60 12.07 -11.20
N PRO A 149 4.12 11.31 -12.20
CA PRO A 149 2.68 11.13 -12.43
C PRO A 149 2.01 10.35 -11.30
N ILE A 150 0.75 10.68 -11.02
CA ILE A 150 -0.09 9.97 -10.06
C ILE A 150 -1.50 9.75 -10.61
N VAL A 151 -2.01 8.54 -10.43
CA VAL A 151 -3.41 8.18 -10.67
C VAL A 151 -4.03 7.83 -9.32
N VAL A 152 -5.18 8.42 -9.02
CA VAL A 152 -5.93 8.15 -7.77
C VAL A 152 -7.31 7.63 -8.14
N VAL A 153 -7.62 6.43 -7.65
CA VAL A 153 -8.91 5.76 -7.84
C VAL A 153 -9.54 5.53 -6.47
N THR A 154 -10.65 6.21 -6.19
CA THR A 154 -11.31 6.10 -4.89
C THR A 154 -12.76 6.55 -4.96
N LYS A 155 -13.58 6.09 -4.02
CA LYS A 155 -14.97 6.55 -3.93
C LYS A 155 -15.06 8.05 -3.65
N LYS A 156 -14.29 8.55 -2.69
CA LYS A 156 -14.29 9.95 -2.28
C LYS A 156 -12.91 10.37 -1.80
N LEU A 157 -12.47 11.53 -2.23
CA LEU A 157 -11.35 12.23 -1.61
C LEU A 157 -11.87 13.27 -0.61
N SER A 158 -11.13 13.48 0.47
CA SER A 158 -11.33 14.66 1.30
C SER A 158 -10.95 15.93 0.54
N ASP A 159 -11.57 17.04 0.86
CA ASP A 159 -11.23 18.33 0.24
C ASP A 159 -9.76 18.70 0.45
N ALA A 160 -9.21 18.33 1.61
CA ALA A 160 -7.79 18.50 1.92
C ALA A 160 -6.90 17.67 0.97
N ALA A 161 -7.24 16.40 0.73
CA ALA A 161 -6.49 15.53 -0.18
C ALA A 161 -6.57 16.02 -1.62
N LEU A 162 -7.77 16.44 -2.08
CA LEU A 162 -7.96 17.00 -3.40
C LEU A 162 -7.16 18.31 -3.58
N SER A 163 -7.26 19.21 -2.61
CA SER A 163 -6.48 20.46 -2.59
C SER A 163 -4.97 20.19 -2.64
N LEU A 164 -4.51 19.17 -1.90
CA LEU A 164 -3.11 18.79 -1.87
C LEU A 164 -2.62 18.30 -3.25
N ILE A 165 -3.38 17.46 -3.91
CA ILE A 165 -3.09 16.96 -5.26
C ILE A 165 -3.09 18.12 -6.25
N ASN A 166 -4.14 18.94 -6.26
CA ASN A 166 -4.28 20.08 -7.16
C ASN A 166 -3.16 21.13 -7.01
N ASN A 167 -2.64 21.31 -5.79
CA ASN A 167 -1.59 22.30 -5.52
C ASN A 167 -0.18 21.76 -5.69
N LYS A 168 0.03 20.44 -5.57
CA LYS A 168 1.36 19.83 -5.59
C LYS A 168 1.64 19.03 -6.85
N ALA A 169 0.65 18.28 -7.36
CA ALA A 169 0.87 17.42 -8.50
C ALA A 169 0.93 18.24 -9.81
N GLN A 170 1.93 17.93 -10.64
CA GLN A 170 2.06 18.52 -11.97
C GLN A 170 1.32 17.69 -13.03
N ARG A 171 1.22 16.38 -12.81
CA ARG A 171 0.58 15.42 -13.73
C ARG A 171 -0.23 14.43 -12.92
N TYR A 172 -1.54 14.48 -13.05
CA TYR A 172 -2.39 13.59 -12.27
C TYR A 172 -3.72 13.26 -12.95
N ILE A 173 -4.25 12.11 -12.60
CA ILE A 173 -5.61 11.69 -12.92
C ILE A 173 -6.25 11.25 -11.60
N VAL A 174 -7.44 11.78 -11.32
CA VAL A 174 -8.26 11.37 -10.16
C VAL A 174 -9.60 10.87 -10.67
N LEU A 175 -9.98 9.66 -10.25
CA LEU A 175 -11.29 9.07 -10.53
C LEU A 175 -12.03 8.94 -9.21
N ILE A 176 -13.18 9.62 -9.10
CA ILE A 176 -14.03 9.59 -7.91
C ILE A 176 -15.50 9.39 -8.30
N GLU A 177 -16.31 8.97 -7.32
CA GLU A 177 -17.75 8.80 -7.51
C GLU A 177 -18.41 10.12 -7.94
N ALA A 178 -19.30 10.03 -8.91
CA ALA A 178 -20.24 11.08 -9.29
C ALA A 178 -21.69 10.54 -9.21
N PRO A 179 -22.70 11.41 -9.08
CA PRO A 179 -24.11 11.00 -9.08
C PRO A 179 -24.50 10.19 -10.32
N GLN A 180 -25.58 9.40 -10.21
CA GLN A 180 -26.16 8.63 -11.33
C GLN A 180 -25.22 7.57 -11.92
N ASN A 181 -24.48 6.85 -11.07
CA ASN A 181 -23.51 5.79 -11.46
C ASN A 181 -22.45 6.28 -12.46
N LYS A 182 -22.02 7.52 -12.30
CA LYS A 182 -20.95 8.13 -13.09
C LYS A 182 -19.64 8.18 -12.32
N THR A 183 -18.60 8.46 -13.08
CA THR A 183 -17.28 8.78 -12.52
C THR A 183 -16.92 10.23 -12.88
N ARG A 184 -16.55 11.00 -11.87
CA ARG A 184 -15.85 12.26 -12.07
C ARG A 184 -14.37 11.98 -12.27
N VAL A 185 -13.85 12.45 -13.38
CA VAL A 185 -12.43 12.33 -13.74
C VAL A 185 -11.82 13.72 -13.73
N ILE A 186 -10.74 13.88 -12.99
CA ILE A 186 -9.98 15.14 -12.92
C ILE A 186 -8.62 14.88 -13.51
N ILE A 187 -8.28 15.55 -14.59
CA ILE A 187 -7.00 15.47 -15.28
C ILE A 187 -6.36 16.85 -15.28
N ASP A 188 -5.25 17.00 -14.58
CA ASP A 188 -4.45 18.23 -14.55
C ASP A 188 -5.32 19.50 -14.38
N LYS A 189 -6.25 19.49 -13.41
CA LYS A 189 -7.20 20.55 -13.06
C LYS A 189 -8.45 20.70 -13.97
N GLN A 190 -8.59 19.88 -14.99
CA GLN A 190 -9.81 19.84 -15.81
C GLN A 190 -10.71 18.72 -15.31
N GLU A 191 -12.01 19.00 -15.15
CA GLU A 191 -12.99 18.03 -14.66
C GLU A 191 -13.89 17.55 -15.81
N TYR A 192 -14.14 16.25 -15.79
CA TYR A 192 -15.00 15.54 -16.73
C TYR A 192 -15.94 14.62 -15.96
N GLU A 193 -17.11 14.34 -16.51
CA GLU A 193 -17.97 13.26 -16.07
C GLU A 193 -18.10 12.21 -17.18
N ILE A 194 -17.91 10.95 -16.83
CA ILE A 194 -18.06 9.82 -17.73
C ILE A 194 -19.10 8.85 -17.18
N ASP A 195 -19.86 8.23 -18.05
CA ASP A 195 -20.83 7.20 -17.68
C ASP A 195 -20.09 5.94 -17.23
N GLY A 196 -20.54 5.33 -16.13
CA GLY A 196 -19.93 4.16 -15.51
C GLY A 196 -19.16 4.46 -14.23
N GLU A 197 -19.03 3.44 -13.40
CA GLU A 197 -18.44 3.53 -12.06
C GLU A 197 -16.95 3.17 -12.07
N TYR A 198 -16.13 3.80 -12.89
CA TYR A 198 -14.69 3.53 -13.02
C TYR A 198 -13.85 3.96 -11.80
N TRP A 199 -14.46 4.58 -10.81
CA TRP A 199 -13.85 4.77 -9.50
C TRP A 199 -13.81 3.47 -8.66
N LYS A 200 -14.52 2.40 -9.07
CA LYS A 200 -14.39 1.05 -8.55
C LYS A 200 -13.27 0.32 -9.27
N LEU A 201 -12.42 -0.40 -8.52
CA LEU A 201 -11.25 -1.06 -9.08
C LEU A 201 -11.61 -2.06 -10.20
N GLU A 202 -12.68 -2.82 -10.02
CA GLU A 202 -13.15 -3.80 -11.01
C GLU A 202 -13.42 -3.16 -12.38
N ASN A 203 -14.13 -2.03 -12.39
CA ASN A 203 -14.45 -1.33 -13.63
C ASN A 203 -13.26 -0.52 -14.16
N PHE A 204 -12.42 0.00 -13.28
CA PHE A 204 -11.18 0.69 -13.68
C PHE A 204 -10.26 -0.22 -14.50
N LEU A 205 -10.17 -1.50 -14.12
CA LEU A 205 -9.35 -2.48 -14.83
C LEU A 205 -9.85 -2.78 -16.25
N GLU A 206 -11.09 -2.44 -16.58
CA GLU A 206 -11.65 -2.63 -17.94
C GLU A 206 -11.20 -1.53 -18.92
N ILE A 207 -10.68 -0.41 -18.42
CA ILE A 207 -10.31 0.77 -19.24
C ILE A 207 -8.79 1.01 -19.34
N ILE A 208 -7.96 0.13 -18.77
CA ILE A 208 -6.48 0.23 -18.80
C ILE A 208 -5.81 -0.89 -19.59
#